data_ac57d58abc2c551767fbf34339628155
#
_entry.id   ac57d58abc2c551767fbf34339628155
#
_cell.length_a   1.000
_cell.length_b   1.000
_cell.length_c   1.000
_cell.angle_alpha   90.00
_cell.angle_beta   90.00
_cell.angle_gamma   90.00
#
_symmetry.space_group_name_H-M   'P 1'
#
loop_
_entity.id
_entity.type
_entity.pdbx_description
1 polymer ?
#
loop_
_entity_poly.entity_id
_entity_poly.type
_entity_poly.pdbx_seq_one_letter_code
_entity_poly.pdbx_strand_id
1 'polypeptide(L)'
;LPDEVENEIEVYIDNDCAGIELKTGAEVGRVYRRDDGLQDYVDHLYESIHGDLTGLNVCIDCANGASAAVAQKLFPRLGAKCTFIGIAPDGQNINRGVGSTHLENLEKAVVEGGFDCGIAFDGDADRCLGCDEKGHEMDGDKIIALLAMTMKEKGRLDGDTAVVTVMS
;
A
#
# COMPACT_ATOMS: atom_id res chain seq x y z
N LEU A 1 -4.63 15.24 -7.64
CA LEU A 1 -5.09 16.58 -8.07
C LEU A 1 -4.76 16.74 -9.56
N PRO A 2 -5.52 17.54 -10.33
CA PRO A 2 -5.08 17.96 -11.66
C PRO A 2 -3.83 18.85 -11.59
N ASP A 3 -2.93 18.73 -12.58
CA ASP A 3 -1.66 19.46 -12.59
C ASP A 3 -1.83 20.99 -12.50
N GLU A 4 -2.91 21.52 -13.09
CA GLU A 4 -3.23 22.95 -13.02
C GLU A 4 -3.47 23.42 -11.58
N VAL A 5 -4.16 22.59 -10.76
CA VAL A 5 -4.44 22.90 -9.35
C VAL A 5 -3.17 22.80 -8.51
N GLU A 6 -2.30 21.83 -8.81
CA GLU A 6 -1.00 21.68 -8.14
C GLU A 6 -0.11 22.89 -8.42
N ASN A 7 -0.01 23.31 -9.67
CA ASN A 7 0.73 24.53 -10.07
C ASN A 7 0.18 25.79 -9.39
N GLU A 8 -1.14 25.95 -9.28
CA GLU A 8 -1.73 27.07 -8.56
C GLU A 8 -1.36 27.07 -7.08
N ILE A 9 -1.31 25.89 -6.44
CA ILE A 9 -0.91 25.75 -5.04
C ILE A 9 0.58 26.08 -4.88
N GLU A 10 1.44 25.61 -5.79
CA GLU A 10 2.87 25.91 -5.77
C GLU A 10 3.14 27.41 -5.92
N VAL A 11 2.54 28.06 -6.93
CA VAL A 11 2.64 29.52 -7.12
C VAL A 11 2.19 30.28 -5.86
N TYR A 12 1.20 29.75 -5.19
CA TYR A 12 0.67 30.35 -3.98
C TYR A 12 1.66 30.26 -2.81
N ILE A 13 2.29 29.10 -2.64
CA ILE A 13 3.32 28.86 -1.62
C ILE A 13 4.56 29.70 -1.91
N ASP A 14 5.03 29.74 -3.17
CA ASP A 14 6.21 30.48 -3.59
C ASP A 14 6.07 32.00 -3.39
N ASN A 15 4.86 32.50 -3.38
CA ASN A 15 4.55 33.90 -3.06
C ASN A 15 4.26 34.14 -1.56
N ASP A 16 4.78 33.32 -0.66
CA ASP A 16 4.55 33.40 0.79
C ASP A 16 3.06 33.46 1.16
N CYS A 17 2.21 32.78 0.41
CA CYS A 17 0.76 32.80 0.54
C CYS A 17 0.17 34.23 0.45
N ALA A 18 0.82 35.13 -0.28
CA ALA A 18 0.34 36.49 -0.48
C ALA A 18 -1.00 36.48 -1.22
N GLY A 19 -1.93 37.30 -0.77
CA GLY A 19 -3.27 37.37 -1.37
C GLY A 19 -4.35 36.58 -0.64
N ILE A 20 -4.00 35.72 0.35
CA ILE A 20 -5.01 35.16 1.27
C ILE A 20 -5.39 36.22 2.30
N GLU A 21 -6.66 36.54 2.36
CA GLU A 21 -7.22 37.28 3.48
C GLU A 21 -7.26 36.37 4.72
N LEU A 22 -6.38 36.62 5.68
CA LEU A 22 -6.39 35.88 6.95
C LEU A 22 -7.68 36.20 7.72
N LYS A 23 -8.46 35.17 8.00
CA LYS A 23 -9.68 35.29 8.79
C LYS A 23 -9.37 35.39 10.28
N THR A 24 -10.19 36.16 11.01
CA THR A 24 -10.03 36.39 12.46
C THR A 24 -11.35 36.19 13.20
N GLY A 25 -11.25 35.98 14.50
CA GLY A 25 -12.44 35.88 15.36
C GLY A 25 -13.36 34.71 14.98
N ALA A 26 -14.62 34.97 14.74
CA ALA A 26 -15.64 33.98 14.42
C ALA A 26 -15.50 33.34 13.03
N GLU A 27 -14.73 33.96 12.15
CA GLU A 27 -14.49 33.48 10.77
C GLU A 27 -13.32 32.51 10.66
N VAL A 28 -12.55 32.32 11.73
CA VAL A 28 -11.50 31.30 11.76
C VAL A 28 -12.11 29.93 11.63
N GLY A 29 -11.54 29.10 10.75
CA GLY A 29 -11.97 27.73 10.53
C GLY A 29 -11.93 26.89 11.80
N ARG A 30 -12.67 25.80 11.81
CA ARG A 30 -12.72 24.85 12.93
C ARG A 30 -12.11 23.52 12.53
N VAL A 31 -11.49 22.85 13.48
CA VAL A 31 -11.02 21.47 13.33
C VAL A 31 -12.15 20.53 13.74
N TYR A 32 -12.52 19.65 12.82
CA TYR A 32 -13.46 18.56 13.10
C TYR A 32 -12.68 17.26 13.10
N ARG A 33 -12.85 16.46 14.15
CA ARG A 33 -12.32 15.10 14.18
C ARG A 33 -13.25 14.18 13.41
N ARG A 34 -12.66 13.34 12.57
CA ARG A 34 -13.37 12.28 11.86
C ARG A 34 -12.73 10.95 12.23
N ASP A 35 -13.39 10.18 13.11
CA ASP A 35 -12.85 8.92 13.63
C ASP A 35 -13.19 7.72 12.74
N ASP A 36 -14.09 7.87 11.77
CA ASP A 36 -14.54 6.85 10.82
C ASP A 36 -13.74 6.79 9.49
N GLY A 37 -12.85 7.75 9.25
CA GLY A 37 -12.12 7.86 7.98
C GLY A 37 -11.30 6.62 7.61
N LEU A 38 -10.69 5.94 8.60
CA LEU A 38 -9.98 4.68 8.37
C LEU A 38 -10.95 3.59 7.91
N GLN A 39 -12.13 3.49 8.52
CA GLN A 39 -13.12 2.49 8.16
C GLN A 39 -13.68 2.73 6.76
N ASP A 40 -14.00 3.98 6.42
CA ASP A 40 -14.46 4.36 5.09
C ASP A 40 -13.44 3.98 4.01
N TYR A 41 -12.15 4.20 4.28
CA TYR A 41 -11.09 3.81 3.35
C TYR A 41 -10.97 2.29 3.21
N VAL A 42 -11.03 1.55 4.30
CA VAL A 42 -11.03 0.07 4.27
C VAL A 42 -12.25 -0.46 3.51
N ASP A 43 -13.41 0.14 3.69
CA ASP A 43 -14.64 -0.24 2.97
C ASP A 43 -14.50 0.01 1.47
N HIS A 44 -13.98 1.16 1.09
CA HIS A 44 -13.69 1.50 -0.31
C HIS A 44 -12.72 0.50 -0.97
N LEU A 45 -11.61 0.18 -0.28
CA LEU A 45 -10.67 -0.82 -0.78
C LEU A 45 -11.30 -2.21 -0.90
N TYR A 46 -12.06 -2.62 0.10
CA TYR A 46 -12.75 -3.92 0.08
C TYR A 46 -13.72 -4.04 -1.09
N GLU A 47 -14.49 -3.00 -1.37
CA GLU A 47 -15.44 -2.96 -2.51
C GLU A 47 -14.74 -2.99 -3.87
N SER A 48 -13.50 -2.50 -3.96
CA SER A 48 -12.72 -2.53 -5.21
C SER A 48 -12.14 -3.91 -5.54
N ILE A 49 -12.12 -4.83 -4.58
CA ILE A 49 -11.49 -6.14 -4.73
C ILE A 49 -12.55 -7.19 -5.13
N HIS A 50 -12.30 -7.85 -6.25
CA HIS A 50 -13.16 -8.92 -6.76
C HIS A 50 -12.53 -10.29 -6.47
N GLY A 51 -12.77 -10.80 -5.28
CA GLY A 51 -12.26 -12.08 -4.81
C GLY A 51 -12.08 -12.12 -3.30
N ASP A 52 -11.66 -13.27 -2.79
CA ASP A 52 -11.32 -13.43 -1.39
C ASP A 52 -9.97 -14.15 -1.23
N LEU A 53 -9.42 -14.07 -0.03
CA LEU A 53 -8.14 -14.68 0.35
C LEU A 53 -8.36 -15.85 1.33
N THR A 54 -9.57 -16.40 1.39
CA THR A 54 -9.91 -17.50 2.28
C THR A 54 -9.00 -18.71 2.03
N GLY A 55 -8.42 -19.22 3.11
CA GLY A 55 -7.50 -20.35 3.06
C GLY A 55 -6.03 -19.97 2.98
N LEU A 56 -5.71 -18.71 2.68
CA LEU A 56 -4.32 -18.23 2.66
C LEU A 56 -3.85 -17.82 4.06
N ASN A 57 -2.62 -18.19 4.37
CA ASN A 57 -1.88 -17.78 5.57
C ASN A 57 -0.74 -16.84 5.13
N VAL A 58 -0.86 -15.54 5.39
CA VAL A 58 -0.01 -14.51 4.80
C VAL A 58 0.76 -13.74 5.88
N CYS A 59 2.05 -13.51 5.65
CA CYS A 59 2.84 -12.57 6.45
C CYS A 59 2.89 -11.21 5.74
N ILE A 60 2.56 -10.13 6.46
CA ILE A 60 2.44 -8.79 5.88
C ILE A 60 3.36 -7.82 6.63
N ASP A 61 4.29 -7.22 5.89
CA ASP A 61 5.18 -6.18 6.39
C ASP A 61 4.64 -4.80 5.99
N CYS A 62 4.30 -3.99 6.98
CA CYS A 62 3.76 -2.65 6.80
C CYS A 62 4.79 -1.53 6.97
N ALA A 63 6.09 -1.86 6.99
CA ALA A 63 7.20 -0.90 7.05
C ALA A 63 7.14 0.11 8.21
N ASN A 64 6.38 -0.14 9.27
CA ASN A 64 6.00 0.86 10.28
C ASN A 64 5.43 2.15 9.67
N GLY A 65 4.70 2.02 8.58
CA GLY A 65 4.22 3.10 7.74
C GLY A 65 2.68 3.23 7.68
N ALA A 66 2.21 3.90 6.66
CA ALA A 66 0.81 4.26 6.47
C ALA A 66 -0.11 3.03 6.31
N SER A 67 0.39 1.92 5.72
CA SER A 67 -0.39 0.69 5.53
C SER A 67 -0.75 -0.03 6.84
N ALA A 68 -0.04 0.22 7.95
CA ALA A 68 -0.18 -0.56 9.18
C ALA A 68 -1.62 -0.66 9.70
N ALA A 69 -2.34 0.47 9.79
CA ALA A 69 -3.70 0.49 10.29
C ALA A 69 -4.71 -0.12 9.31
N VAL A 70 -4.50 0.10 8.01
CA VAL A 70 -5.38 -0.37 6.92
C VAL A 70 -5.23 -1.87 6.73
N ALA A 71 -4.00 -2.38 6.61
CA ALA A 71 -3.71 -3.78 6.35
C ALA A 71 -4.30 -4.70 7.42
N GLN A 72 -4.16 -4.32 8.70
CA GLN A 72 -4.70 -5.08 9.83
C GLN A 72 -6.23 -5.24 9.81
N LYS A 73 -6.96 -4.37 9.11
CA LYS A 73 -8.41 -4.45 8.94
C LYS A 73 -8.81 -5.11 7.62
N LEU A 74 -8.12 -4.77 6.53
CA LEU A 74 -8.49 -5.18 5.17
C LEU A 74 -8.22 -6.67 4.93
N PHE A 75 -7.00 -7.15 5.16
CA PHE A 75 -6.61 -8.52 4.80
C PHE A 75 -7.39 -9.60 5.57
N PRO A 76 -7.62 -9.46 6.91
CA PRO A 76 -8.51 -10.39 7.61
C PRO A 76 -9.96 -10.34 7.11
N ARG A 77 -10.46 -9.16 6.71
CA ARG A 77 -11.80 -9.01 6.14
C ARG A 77 -11.93 -9.71 4.78
N LEU A 78 -10.83 -9.80 4.02
CA LEU A 78 -10.75 -10.58 2.78
C LEU A 78 -10.65 -12.09 3.01
N GLY A 79 -10.62 -12.55 4.27
CA GLY A 79 -10.60 -13.96 4.63
C GLY A 79 -9.22 -14.56 4.85
N ALA A 80 -8.13 -13.79 4.70
CA ALA A 80 -6.79 -14.27 4.96
C ALA A 80 -6.53 -14.47 6.45
N LYS A 81 -5.77 -15.51 6.78
CA LYS A 81 -5.11 -15.62 8.07
C LYS A 81 -3.81 -14.83 8.00
N CYS A 82 -3.69 -13.78 8.81
CA CYS A 82 -2.61 -12.81 8.69
C CYS A 82 -1.72 -12.78 9.93
N THR A 83 -0.42 -12.65 9.69
CA THR A 83 0.57 -12.20 10.67
C THR A 83 1.18 -10.89 10.16
N PHE A 84 1.35 -9.92 11.03
CA PHE A 84 1.82 -8.59 10.65
C PHE A 84 3.16 -8.30 11.33
N ILE A 85 4.09 -7.74 10.55
CA ILE A 85 5.34 -7.14 11.00
C ILE A 85 5.41 -5.68 10.57
N GLY A 86 6.28 -4.89 11.17
CA GLY A 86 6.37 -3.47 10.82
C GLY A 86 5.08 -2.68 11.10
N ILE A 87 4.39 -2.93 12.21
CA ILE A 87 3.09 -2.31 12.54
C ILE A 87 3.11 -1.41 13.79
N ALA A 88 4.29 -1.06 14.26
CA ALA A 88 4.46 -0.24 15.47
C ALA A 88 5.20 1.08 15.15
N PRO A 89 4.59 2.00 14.39
CA PRO A 89 5.23 3.27 14.04
C PRO A 89 5.49 4.12 15.28
N ASP A 90 6.72 4.63 15.41
CA ASP A 90 7.13 5.53 16.50
C ASP A 90 7.51 6.93 15.99
N GLY A 91 7.31 7.22 14.70
CA GLY A 91 7.67 8.48 14.04
C GLY A 91 9.13 8.54 13.56
N GLN A 92 9.95 7.52 13.83
CA GLN A 92 11.37 7.48 13.44
C GLN A 92 11.78 6.14 12.80
N ASN A 93 10.97 5.08 12.92
CA ASN A 93 11.31 3.72 12.52
C ASN A 93 10.73 3.29 11.17
N ILE A 94 10.09 4.19 10.44
CA ILE A 94 9.56 3.93 9.09
C ILE A 94 10.66 3.40 8.15
N ASN A 95 10.39 2.30 7.43
CA ASN A 95 11.34 1.61 6.54
C ASN A 95 12.66 1.14 7.19
N ARG A 96 12.78 1.17 8.51
CA ARG A 96 14.03 0.79 9.19
C ARG A 96 14.16 -0.72 9.30
N GLY A 97 14.83 -1.36 8.32
CA GLY A 97 15.04 -2.80 8.26
C GLY A 97 13.75 -3.60 8.06
N VAL A 98 12.72 -2.97 7.53
CA VAL A 98 11.39 -3.54 7.24
C VAL A 98 10.85 -2.93 5.95
N GLY A 99 9.81 -3.56 5.41
CA GLY A 99 9.12 -3.09 4.21
C GLY A 99 9.77 -3.55 2.90
N SER A 100 9.23 -3.07 1.78
CA SER A 100 9.58 -3.54 0.43
C SER A 100 11.03 -3.28 0.01
N THR A 101 11.77 -2.44 0.74
CA THR A 101 13.20 -2.19 0.50
C THR A 101 14.12 -3.06 1.35
N HIS A 102 13.58 -3.89 2.25
CA HIS A 102 14.29 -4.76 3.18
C HIS A 102 13.51 -6.05 3.41
N LEU A 103 13.46 -6.92 2.39
CA LEU A 103 12.64 -8.14 2.40
C LEU A 103 13.18 -9.26 3.29
N GLU A 104 14.44 -9.20 3.72
CA GLU A 104 15.12 -10.29 4.41
C GLU A 104 14.37 -10.75 5.67
N ASN A 105 13.77 -9.81 6.40
CA ASN A 105 12.98 -10.13 7.60
C ASN A 105 11.64 -10.79 7.25
N LEU A 106 10.99 -10.35 6.18
CA LEU A 106 9.76 -10.95 5.69
C LEU A 106 10.01 -12.37 5.17
N GLU A 107 11.02 -12.56 4.32
CA GLU A 107 11.42 -13.85 3.75
C GLU A 107 11.68 -14.89 4.84
N LYS A 108 12.48 -14.49 5.84
CA LYS A 108 12.75 -15.31 7.01
C LYS A 108 11.48 -15.65 7.78
N ALA A 109 10.63 -14.67 8.05
CA ALA A 109 9.37 -14.86 8.77
C ALA A 109 8.45 -15.84 8.02
N VAL A 110 8.38 -15.73 6.68
CA VAL A 110 7.56 -16.61 5.84
C VAL A 110 8.02 -18.05 5.95
N VAL A 111 9.31 -18.31 5.79
CA VAL A 111 9.86 -19.65 5.87
C VAL A 111 9.72 -20.26 7.28
N GLU A 112 10.10 -19.53 8.31
CA GLU A 112 10.04 -20.00 9.70
C GLU A 112 8.61 -20.19 10.21
N GLY A 113 7.68 -19.34 9.76
CA GLY A 113 6.26 -19.37 10.16
C GLY A 113 5.40 -20.29 9.31
N GLY A 114 5.91 -20.82 8.20
CA GLY A 114 5.16 -21.67 7.27
C GLY A 114 3.98 -20.93 6.63
N PHE A 115 4.21 -19.69 6.22
CA PHE A 115 3.22 -18.90 5.49
C PHE A 115 3.19 -19.28 4.01
N ASP A 116 2.04 -19.10 3.36
CA ASP A 116 1.88 -19.36 1.93
C ASP A 116 2.60 -18.32 1.08
N CYS A 117 2.68 -17.08 1.57
CA CYS A 117 3.44 -15.99 0.95
C CYS A 117 3.68 -14.85 1.94
N GLY A 118 4.57 -13.93 1.54
CA GLY A 118 4.81 -12.65 2.20
C GLY A 118 4.50 -11.47 1.29
N ILE A 119 4.00 -10.39 1.87
CA ILE A 119 3.73 -9.12 1.18
C ILE A 119 4.40 -8.02 1.99
N ALA A 120 5.16 -7.14 1.33
CA ALA A 120 5.79 -5.99 1.93
C ALA A 120 5.38 -4.69 1.22
N PHE A 121 4.95 -3.73 2.00
CA PHE A 121 4.74 -2.35 1.56
C PHE A 121 5.94 -1.50 1.95
N ASP A 122 6.11 -0.35 1.33
CA ASP A 122 7.00 0.69 1.86
C ASP A 122 6.25 1.68 2.76
N GLY A 123 6.95 2.73 3.20
CA GLY A 123 6.44 3.60 4.26
C GLY A 123 5.15 4.33 3.94
N ASP A 124 4.94 4.77 2.71
CA ASP A 124 3.72 5.43 2.22
C ASP A 124 2.80 4.50 1.42
N ALA A 125 3.23 3.23 1.27
CA ALA A 125 2.47 2.15 0.64
C ALA A 125 2.18 2.36 -0.86
N ASP A 126 3.04 3.08 -1.58
CA ASP A 126 2.97 3.23 -3.03
C ASP A 126 3.71 2.12 -3.77
N ARG A 127 4.57 1.36 -3.08
CA ARG A 127 5.28 0.19 -3.58
C ARG A 127 4.91 -1.07 -2.83
N CYS A 128 4.89 -2.19 -3.55
CA CYS A 128 4.59 -3.49 -3.00
C CYS A 128 5.50 -4.54 -3.64
N LEU A 129 6.18 -5.31 -2.82
CA LEU A 129 6.91 -6.51 -3.21
C LEU A 129 6.44 -7.69 -2.35
N GLY A 130 6.95 -8.88 -2.64
CA GLY A 130 6.60 -10.05 -1.85
C GLY A 130 7.62 -11.17 -1.93
N CYS A 131 7.30 -12.29 -1.28
CA CYS A 131 8.04 -13.52 -1.42
C CYS A 131 7.09 -14.73 -1.44
N ASP A 132 7.55 -15.81 -2.06
CA ASP A 132 6.86 -17.11 -2.08
C ASP A 132 6.99 -17.85 -0.73
N GLU A 133 6.40 -19.03 -0.63
CA GLU A 133 6.43 -19.89 0.56
C GLU A 133 7.85 -20.39 0.94
N LYS A 134 8.82 -20.21 0.05
CA LYS A 134 10.23 -20.56 0.27
C LYS A 134 11.10 -19.37 0.60
N GLY A 135 10.51 -18.18 0.67
CA GLY A 135 11.23 -16.94 0.89
C GLY A 135 11.93 -16.39 -0.36
N HIS A 136 11.58 -16.86 -1.56
CA HIS A 136 12.14 -16.28 -2.78
C HIS A 136 11.42 -14.99 -3.11
N GLU A 137 12.18 -13.93 -3.31
CA GLU A 137 11.65 -12.62 -3.70
C GLU A 137 10.80 -12.68 -4.97
N MET A 138 9.63 -12.06 -4.90
CA MET A 138 8.72 -11.78 -6.00
C MET A 138 8.84 -10.30 -6.36
N ASP A 139 9.77 -10.02 -7.26
CA ASP A 139 10.02 -8.66 -7.78
C ASP A 139 8.90 -8.19 -8.73
N GLY A 140 9.01 -6.95 -9.17
CA GLY A 140 8.01 -6.35 -10.07
C GLY A 140 7.83 -7.10 -11.38
N ASP A 141 8.88 -7.67 -11.94
CA ASP A 141 8.82 -8.41 -13.20
C ASP A 141 8.07 -9.73 -13.05
N LYS A 142 8.32 -10.45 -11.94
CA LYS A 142 7.57 -11.67 -11.62
C LYS A 142 6.10 -11.37 -11.35
N ILE A 143 5.80 -10.27 -10.66
CA ILE A 143 4.41 -9.82 -10.42
C ILE A 143 3.71 -9.50 -11.74
N ILE A 144 4.37 -8.75 -12.64
CA ILE A 144 3.82 -8.44 -13.99
C ILE A 144 3.57 -9.74 -14.77
N ALA A 145 4.53 -10.67 -14.77
CA ALA A 145 4.39 -11.94 -15.45
C ALA A 145 3.21 -12.74 -14.91
N LEU A 146 3.07 -12.86 -13.58
CA LEU A 146 1.96 -13.55 -12.93
C LEU A 146 0.59 -12.93 -13.29
N LEU A 147 0.51 -11.60 -13.24
CA LEU A 147 -0.71 -10.88 -13.61
C LEU A 147 -1.06 -11.08 -15.09
N ALA A 148 -0.08 -10.98 -15.99
CA ALA A 148 -0.28 -11.18 -17.42
C ALA A 148 -0.76 -12.61 -17.72
N MET A 149 -0.16 -13.63 -17.11
CA MET A 149 -0.61 -15.02 -17.24
C MET A 149 -2.04 -15.20 -16.75
N THR A 150 -2.36 -14.67 -15.58
CA THR A 150 -3.72 -14.74 -15.02
C THR A 150 -4.76 -14.02 -15.89
N MET A 151 -4.40 -12.84 -16.41
CA MET A 151 -5.27 -12.09 -17.32
C MET A 151 -5.48 -12.83 -18.63
N LYS A 152 -4.44 -13.49 -19.18
CA LYS A 152 -4.52 -14.31 -20.38
C LYS A 152 -5.45 -15.50 -20.18
N GLU A 153 -5.29 -16.24 -19.10
CA GLU A 153 -6.17 -17.37 -18.76
C GLU A 153 -7.64 -16.97 -18.62
N LYS A 154 -7.88 -15.77 -18.10
CA LYS A 154 -9.24 -15.20 -17.98
C LYS A 154 -9.74 -14.52 -19.25
N GLY A 155 -9.00 -14.54 -20.36
CA GLY A 155 -9.33 -13.85 -21.61
C GLY A 155 -9.44 -12.33 -21.48
N ARG A 156 -8.67 -11.75 -20.56
CA ARG A 156 -8.68 -10.30 -20.24
C ARG A 156 -7.40 -9.59 -20.66
N LEU A 157 -6.42 -10.30 -21.22
CA LEU A 157 -5.18 -9.73 -21.72
C LEU A 157 -5.38 -9.27 -23.17
N ASP A 158 -5.46 -7.96 -23.36
CA ASP A 158 -5.70 -7.39 -24.68
C ASP A 158 -4.51 -7.66 -25.63
N GLY A 159 -4.83 -8.16 -26.82
CA GLY A 159 -3.83 -8.54 -27.83
C GLY A 159 -2.80 -9.57 -27.36
N ASP A 160 -3.06 -10.33 -26.29
CA ASP A 160 -2.07 -11.26 -25.67
C ASP A 160 -0.74 -10.59 -25.34
N THR A 161 -0.76 -9.29 -25.01
CA THR A 161 0.44 -8.46 -24.88
C THR A 161 0.53 -7.85 -23.49
N ALA A 162 1.69 -8.00 -22.84
CA ALA A 162 2.08 -7.23 -21.65
C ALA A 162 3.13 -6.20 -22.04
N VAL A 163 2.96 -4.97 -21.58
CA VAL A 163 3.93 -3.89 -21.78
C VAL A 163 4.77 -3.74 -20.51
N VAL A 164 6.07 -3.77 -20.68
CA VAL A 164 7.04 -3.67 -19.59
C VAL A 164 8.06 -2.57 -19.90
N THR A 165 8.96 -2.29 -18.96
CA THR A 165 10.03 -1.30 -19.16
C THR A 165 11.24 -1.94 -19.82
N VAL A 166 12.20 -1.10 -20.25
CA VAL A 166 13.50 -1.58 -20.76
C VAL A 166 14.38 -2.20 -19.68
N MET A 167 13.98 -2.08 -18.42
CA MET A 167 14.69 -2.62 -17.25
C MET A 167 14.09 -3.96 -16.79
N SER A 168 13.00 -4.39 -17.40
CA SER A 168 12.29 -5.63 -17.05
C SER A 168 12.84 -6.83 -17.82
#